data_8b6e29248c22557dc802f3a81c8a2bf6
#
_entry.id   8b6e29248c22557dc802f3a81c8a2bf6
#
_cell.length_a   1.000
_cell.length_b   1.000
_cell.length_c   1.000
_cell.angle_alpha   90.00
_cell.angle_beta   90.00
_cell.angle_gamma   90.00
#
_symmetry.space_group_name_H-M   'P 1'
#
loop_
_entity.id
_entity.type
_entity.pdbx_description
1 polymer ?
#
loop_
_entity_poly.entity_id
_entity_poly.type
_entity_poly.pdbx_seq_one_letter_code
_entity_poly.pdbx_strand_id
1 'polypeptide(L)'
;MKQAVMYGGGNIGRGFIGALMSRSGYEVTFVDVAVPVVEELQSRRCYPLRIVSSEGNTDLTINNVTAVNGNDTPAVAQAIARCDIMATAVGARILKFIVPNIVAGLRQRWAEGGKPLNIIICENLNDANKIIEGMIKEQLTDAEKAKFDETVGLVEASIGRMVPVQTEEMKDGEPLRVCVESYGFLPVDKAAFKGEIPQIEGMVPFEPFDFFIKRKLFIHNMGHATTAYLGGLLGDEFVWQSIGNPTIRLIAQNAMTESAMALSRHYNVPLEGILLHITDLLSRFANVALGDTCARVGGDPARKLSPADRMIGSSLLALQEGITPAYIAVGAAAGIKRYLDEAGEAQSLAAAEKVLAEVSQLSADAPLAKLILPYYKMIIEGCTVEDLLKAADAAKKASMDKVI
;
A
#
# COMPACT_ATOMS: atom_id res chain seq x y z
N MET A 1 12.00 -29.58 3.57
CA MET A 1 11.44 -28.26 3.92
C MET A 1 10.83 -27.71 2.64
N LYS A 2 9.68 -27.02 2.72
CA LYS A 2 9.12 -26.33 1.56
C LYS A 2 10.05 -25.19 1.13
N GLN A 3 10.10 -24.91 -0.16
CA GLN A 3 10.98 -23.90 -0.75
C GLN A 3 10.18 -22.68 -1.18
N ALA A 4 10.66 -21.48 -0.86
CA ALA A 4 10.07 -20.24 -1.33
C ALA A 4 11.11 -19.37 -2.03
N VAL A 5 10.70 -18.63 -3.05
CA VAL A 5 11.52 -17.61 -3.69
C VAL A 5 10.93 -16.24 -3.38
N MET A 6 11.74 -15.35 -2.81
CA MET A 6 11.40 -13.94 -2.60
C MET A 6 12.25 -13.08 -3.54
N TYR A 7 11.66 -12.63 -4.64
CA TYR A 7 12.34 -11.74 -5.58
C TYR A 7 12.31 -10.31 -5.05
N GLY A 8 13.47 -9.79 -4.67
CA GLY A 8 13.70 -8.55 -3.95
C GLY A 8 14.00 -8.79 -2.48
N GLY A 9 15.28 -8.64 -2.10
CA GLY A 9 15.78 -8.72 -0.72
C GLY A 9 15.74 -7.38 0.03
N GLY A 10 14.93 -6.42 -0.44
CA GLY A 10 14.76 -5.11 0.17
C GLY A 10 13.88 -5.13 1.43
N ASN A 11 13.40 -3.94 1.81
CA ASN A 11 12.65 -3.74 3.05
C ASN A 11 11.34 -4.55 3.12
N ILE A 12 10.57 -4.62 2.03
CA ILE A 12 9.34 -5.42 1.99
C ILE A 12 9.67 -6.92 1.90
N GLY A 13 10.65 -7.29 1.07
CA GLY A 13 11.05 -8.68 0.90
C GLY A 13 11.52 -9.31 2.21
N ARG A 14 12.55 -8.74 2.87
CA ARG A 14 13.06 -9.24 4.16
C ARG A 14 12.18 -8.83 5.33
N GLY A 15 11.67 -7.59 5.33
CA GLY A 15 10.92 -7.04 6.46
C GLY A 15 9.47 -7.51 6.56
N PHE A 16 8.94 -8.18 5.54
CA PHE A 16 7.55 -8.65 5.58
C PHE A 16 7.40 -10.05 4.96
N ILE A 17 7.41 -10.15 3.64
CA ILE A 17 6.98 -11.37 2.93
C ILE A 17 7.91 -12.56 3.21
N GLY A 18 9.22 -12.38 3.07
CA GLY A 18 10.21 -13.42 3.36
C GLY A 18 10.21 -13.85 4.82
N ALA A 19 9.99 -12.91 5.75
CA ALA A 19 9.85 -13.22 7.17
C ALA A 19 8.61 -14.08 7.44
N LEU A 20 7.45 -13.76 6.85
CA LEU A 20 6.23 -14.57 6.98
C LEU A 20 6.44 -15.99 6.41
N MET A 21 7.05 -16.11 5.23
CA MET A 21 7.35 -17.40 4.62
C MET A 21 8.30 -18.23 5.48
N SER A 22 9.41 -17.65 5.97
CA SER A 22 10.37 -18.35 6.85
C SER A 22 9.69 -18.84 8.14
N ARG A 23 8.90 -18.00 8.81
CA ARG A 23 8.16 -18.35 10.03
C ARG A 23 7.08 -19.40 9.79
N SER A 24 6.63 -19.54 8.54
CA SER A 24 5.68 -20.58 8.11
C SER A 24 6.36 -21.88 7.69
N GLY A 25 7.66 -22.05 7.93
CA GLY A 25 8.40 -23.29 7.73
C GLY A 25 8.97 -23.47 6.32
N TYR A 26 9.06 -22.38 5.54
CA TYR A 26 9.76 -22.39 4.26
C TYR A 26 11.26 -22.09 4.42
N GLU A 27 12.08 -22.71 3.59
CA GLU A 27 13.41 -22.19 3.28
C GLU A 27 13.25 -21.13 2.20
N VAL A 28 13.66 -19.88 2.50
CA VAL A 28 13.45 -18.73 1.61
C VAL A 28 14.73 -18.39 0.88
N THR A 29 14.70 -18.48 -0.44
CA THR A 29 15.76 -17.98 -1.31
C THR A 29 15.42 -16.56 -1.77
N PHE A 30 16.15 -15.57 -1.26
CA PHE A 30 16.06 -14.20 -1.77
C PHE A 30 16.79 -14.07 -3.10
N VAL A 31 16.19 -13.35 -4.04
CA VAL A 31 16.85 -12.98 -5.31
C VAL A 31 17.05 -11.47 -5.30
N ASP A 32 18.31 -11.03 -5.28
CA ASP A 32 18.64 -9.59 -5.25
C ASP A 32 19.94 -9.33 -6.03
N VAL A 33 20.14 -8.10 -6.49
CA VAL A 33 21.35 -7.67 -7.19
C VAL A 33 22.37 -6.99 -6.25
N ALA A 34 22.00 -6.70 -5.01
CA ALA A 34 22.88 -6.14 -3.99
C ALA A 34 23.83 -7.21 -3.47
N VAL A 35 25.00 -7.35 -4.11
CA VAL A 35 25.99 -8.39 -3.81
C VAL A 35 26.30 -8.52 -2.32
N PRO A 36 26.53 -7.45 -1.53
CA PRO A 36 26.80 -7.58 -0.10
C PRO A 36 25.65 -8.23 0.68
N VAL A 37 24.39 -7.93 0.31
CA VAL A 37 23.21 -8.53 0.95
C VAL A 37 23.11 -10.01 0.59
N VAL A 38 23.37 -10.36 -0.68
CA VAL A 38 23.36 -11.75 -1.17
C VAL A 38 24.40 -12.58 -0.43
N GLU A 39 25.64 -12.13 -0.36
CA GLU A 39 26.75 -12.83 0.28
C GLU A 39 26.51 -13.04 1.78
N GLU A 40 26.05 -12.01 2.47
CA GLU A 40 25.72 -12.08 3.90
C GLU A 40 24.58 -13.08 4.17
N LEU A 41 23.50 -13.06 3.38
CA LEU A 41 22.40 -14.02 3.52
C LEU A 41 22.84 -15.45 3.21
N GLN A 42 23.73 -15.67 2.23
CA GLN A 42 24.29 -16.97 1.92
C GLN A 42 25.14 -17.53 3.06
N SER A 43 25.99 -16.70 3.64
CA SER A 43 26.93 -17.14 4.69
C SER A 43 26.24 -17.34 6.03
N ARG A 44 25.33 -16.43 6.43
CA ARG A 44 24.72 -16.42 7.76
C ARG A 44 23.45 -17.28 7.85
N ARG A 45 22.75 -17.48 6.76
CA ARG A 45 21.48 -18.23 6.69
C ARG A 45 20.37 -17.70 7.60
N CYS A 46 20.55 -16.49 8.11
CA CYS A 46 19.60 -15.77 8.95
C CYS A 46 19.81 -14.26 8.86
N TYR A 47 18.84 -13.49 9.31
CA TYR A 47 18.97 -12.04 9.48
C TYR A 47 18.09 -11.53 10.63
N PRO A 48 18.47 -10.42 11.28
CA PRO A 48 17.67 -9.79 12.32
C PRO A 48 16.56 -8.94 11.74
N LEU A 49 15.37 -9.08 12.33
CA LEU A 49 14.19 -8.26 12.08
C LEU A 49 13.82 -7.53 13.36
N ARG A 50 13.78 -6.20 13.36
CA ARG A 50 13.38 -5.40 14.49
C ARG A 50 11.97 -4.86 14.31
N ILE A 51 11.06 -5.23 15.20
CA ILE A 51 9.74 -4.63 15.29
C ILE A 51 9.89 -3.35 16.14
N VAL A 52 9.56 -2.21 15.55
CA VAL A 52 9.66 -0.89 16.21
C VAL A 52 8.27 -0.40 16.61
N SER A 53 8.16 0.09 17.85
CA SER A 53 6.94 0.69 18.37
C SER A 53 7.24 1.82 19.35
N SER A 54 6.22 2.62 19.68
CA SER A 54 6.34 3.66 20.73
C SER A 54 6.63 3.11 22.13
N GLU A 55 6.35 1.82 22.35
CA GLU A 55 6.54 1.13 23.65
C GLU A 55 7.91 0.47 23.75
N GLY A 56 8.66 0.41 22.64
CA GLY A 56 9.98 -0.22 22.57
C GLY A 56 10.15 -1.12 21.37
N ASN A 57 11.33 -1.71 21.24
CA ASN A 57 11.70 -2.55 20.12
C ASN A 57 11.70 -4.03 20.51
N THR A 58 11.32 -4.90 19.58
CA THR A 58 11.42 -6.35 19.71
C THR A 58 12.27 -6.90 18.58
N ASP A 59 13.37 -7.58 18.92
CA ASP A 59 14.26 -8.19 17.93
C ASP A 59 13.89 -9.66 17.72
N LEU A 60 13.76 -10.04 16.45
CA LEU A 60 13.52 -11.41 15.98
C LEU A 60 14.67 -11.84 15.08
N THR A 61 15.01 -13.13 15.10
CA THR A 61 15.92 -13.73 14.13
C THR A 61 15.10 -14.52 13.11
N ILE A 62 15.21 -14.14 11.84
CA ILE A 62 14.60 -14.85 10.73
C ILE A 62 15.61 -15.87 10.20
N ASN A 63 15.28 -17.15 10.32
CA ASN A 63 16.16 -18.28 9.99
C ASN A 63 15.75 -18.95 8.66
N ASN A 64 16.48 -19.97 8.25
CA ASN A 64 16.19 -20.76 7.06
C ASN A 64 16.09 -19.89 5.80
N VAL A 65 17.06 -19.01 5.62
CA VAL A 65 17.14 -18.12 4.46
C VAL A 65 18.46 -18.31 3.73
N THR A 66 18.45 -18.04 2.44
CA THR A 66 19.63 -17.93 1.59
C THR A 66 19.39 -16.87 0.52
N ALA A 67 20.32 -16.66 -0.37
CA ALA A 67 20.11 -15.75 -1.49
C ALA A 67 20.83 -16.23 -2.75
N VAL A 68 20.40 -15.73 -3.90
CA VAL A 68 21.07 -15.84 -5.19
C VAL A 68 21.19 -14.47 -5.83
N ASN A 69 22.27 -14.25 -6.58
CA ASN A 69 22.44 -13.01 -7.32
C ASN A 69 21.45 -12.98 -8.49
N GLY A 70 20.62 -11.93 -8.55
CA GLY A 70 19.63 -11.74 -9.60
C GLY A 70 20.20 -11.61 -11.02
N ASN A 71 21.52 -11.37 -11.15
CA ASN A 71 22.23 -11.37 -12.42
C ASN A 71 22.69 -12.79 -12.87
N ASP A 72 22.61 -13.78 -11.98
CA ASP A 72 22.88 -15.19 -12.30
C ASP A 72 21.59 -15.89 -12.75
N THR A 73 21.21 -15.67 -14.01
CA THR A 73 19.98 -16.25 -14.58
C THR A 73 19.85 -17.75 -14.38
N PRO A 74 20.89 -18.59 -14.58
CA PRO A 74 20.79 -20.03 -14.29
C PRO A 74 20.44 -20.35 -12.84
N ALA A 75 21.10 -19.71 -11.87
CA ALA A 75 20.82 -19.93 -10.45
C ALA A 75 19.40 -19.46 -10.06
N VAL A 76 18.95 -18.31 -10.57
CA VAL A 76 17.59 -17.81 -10.36
C VAL A 76 16.56 -18.74 -10.99
N ALA A 77 16.77 -19.18 -12.23
CA ALA A 77 15.87 -20.12 -12.91
C ALA A 77 15.75 -21.45 -12.14
N GLN A 78 16.85 -21.98 -11.63
CA GLN A 78 16.84 -23.19 -10.80
C GLN A 78 16.04 -22.99 -9.51
N ALA A 79 16.20 -21.85 -8.82
CA ALA A 79 15.44 -21.54 -7.61
C ALA A 79 13.94 -21.48 -7.89
N ILE A 80 13.53 -20.80 -8.98
CA ILE A 80 12.11 -20.67 -9.40
C ILE A 80 11.55 -22.04 -9.83
N ALA A 81 12.33 -22.85 -10.55
CA ALA A 81 11.89 -24.17 -10.98
C ALA A 81 11.52 -25.09 -9.83
N ARG A 82 12.21 -24.98 -8.69
CA ARG A 82 12.08 -25.88 -7.53
C ARG A 82 11.20 -25.35 -6.41
N CYS A 83 10.87 -24.05 -6.38
CA CYS A 83 10.11 -23.49 -5.26
C CYS A 83 8.65 -23.95 -5.26
N ASP A 84 8.05 -24.01 -4.07
CA ASP A 84 6.63 -24.28 -3.87
C ASP A 84 5.78 -23.02 -4.02
N ILE A 85 6.38 -21.87 -3.75
CA ILE A 85 5.74 -20.53 -3.87
C ILE A 85 6.80 -19.48 -4.17
N MET A 86 6.40 -18.42 -4.87
CA MET A 86 7.24 -17.27 -5.15
C MET A 86 6.52 -15.98 -4.77
N ALA A 87 7.28 -14.93 -4.44
CA ALA A 87 6.75 -13.57 -4.32
C ALA A 87 7.70 -12.55 -4.93
N THR A 88 7.17 -11.37 -5.32
CA THR A 88 7.95 -10.24 -5.83
C THR A 88 7.74 -8.99 -5.00
N ALA A 89 8.80 -8.24 -4.72
CA ALA A 89 8.76 -6.89 -4.14
C ALA A 89 10.02 -6.12 -4.56
N VAL A 90 10.12 -5.83 -5.85
CA VAL A 90 11.29 -5.16 -6.46
C VAL A 90 11.04 -3.70 -6.81
N GLY A 91 9.78 -3.29 -6.85
CA GLY A 91 9.33 -1.98 -7.29
C GLY A 91 9.02 -1.93 -8.80
N ALA A 92 7.99 -1.16 -9.13
CA ALA A 92 7.38 -1.12 -10.47
C ALA A 92 8.39 -0.92 -11.63
N ARG A 93 9.42 -0.09 -11.42
CA ARG A 93 10.43 0.22 -12.45
C ARG A 93 11.35 -0.97 -12.76
N ILE A 94 11.47 -1.90 -11.84
CA ILE A 94 12.38 -3.06 -11.93
C ILE A 94 11.70 -4.28 -12.53
N LEU A 95 10.37 -4.35 -12.53
CA LEU A 95 9.61 -5.52 -12.99
C LEU A 95 10.06 -6.06 -14.35
N LYS A 96 10.27 -5.18 -15.33
CA LYS A 96 10.74 -5.57 -16.67
C LYS A 96 12.08 -6.32 -16.71
N PHE A 97 12.93 -6.09 -15.70
CA PHE A 97 14.27 -6.70 -15.63
C PHE A 97 14.25 -8.09 -14.98
N ILE A 98 13.23 -8.40 -14.17
CA ILE A 98 13.11 -9.71 -13.53
C ILE A 98 12.33 -10.72 -14.40
N VAL A 99 11.51 -10.24 -15.33
CA VAL A 99 10.68 -11.08 -16.20
C VAL A 99 11.48 -12.13 -16.98
N PRO A 100 12.65 -11.83 -17.60
CA PRO A 100 13.45 -12.85 -18.29
C PRO A 100 13.86 -14.02 -17.38
N ASN A 101 14.23 -13.73 -16.14
CA ASN A 101 14.58 -14.76 -15.16
C ASN A 101 13.35 -15.59 -14.74
N ILE A 102 12.18 -14.95 -14.58
CA ILE A 102 10.93 -15.66 -14.30
C ILE A 102 10.59 -16.61 -15.45
N VAL A 103 10.68 -16.14 -16.69
CA VAL A 103 10.40 -16.97 -17.89
C VAL A 103 11.38 -18.16 -17.98
N ALA A 104 12.68 -17.92 -17.74
CA ALA A 104 13.67 -19.01 -17.71
C ALA A 104 13.34 -20.05 -16.64
N GLY A 105 12.96 -19.61 -15.43
CA GLY A 105 12.58 -20.51 -14.34
C GLY A 105 11.29 -21.28 -14.62
N LEU A 106 10.28 -20.65 -15.24
CA LEU A 106 9.05 -21.32 -15.65
C LEU A 106 9.33 -22.40 -16.72
N ARG A 107 10.15 -22.08 -17.73
CA ARG A 107 10.55 -23.05 -18.76
C ARG A 107 11.25 -24.26 -18.16
N GLN A 108 12.21 -24.03 -17.26
CA GLN A 108 12.88 -25.11 -16.55
C GLN A 108 11.89 -25.93 -15.70
N ARG A 109 11.01 -25.28 -14.94
CA ARG A 109 9.97 -25.94 -14.15
C ARG A 109 9.08 -26.82 -15.01
N TRP A 110 8.63 -26.31 -16.15
CA TRP A 110 7.78 -27.08 -17.07
C TRP A 110 8.51 -28.26 -17.70
N ALA A 111 9.80 -28.12 -18.01
CA ALA A 111 10.63 -29.21 -18.52
C ALA A 111 10.83 -30.33 -17.48
N GLU A 112 10.95 -29.96 -16.20
CA GLU A 112 11.11 -30.89 -15.08
C GLU A 112 9.76 -31.49 -14.58
N GLY A 113 8.63 -31.15 -15.19
CA GLY A 113 7.31 -31.64 -14.79
C GLY A 113 6.82 -31.06 -13.46
N GLY A 114 7.26 -29.84 -13.12
CA GLY A 114 6.93 -29.17 -11.86
C GLY A 114 5.44 -28.86 -11.70
N LYS A 115 4.99 -28.80 -10.43
CA LYS A 115 3.61 -28.45 -10.06
C LYS A 115 3.27 -27.00 -10.46
N PRO A 116 1.99 -26.58 -10.48
CA PRO A 116 1.63 -25.19 -10.63
C PRO A 116 2.40 -24.28 -9.67
N LEU A 117 2.69 -23.05 -10.08
CA LEU A 117 3.40 -22.05 -9.28
C LEU A 117 2.52 -20.83 -9.05
N ASN A 118 2.36 -20.46 -7.80
CA ASN A 118 1.74 -19.19 -7.43
C ASN A 118 2.81 -18.15 -7.13
N ILE A 119 2.67 -16.97 -7.72
CA ILE A 119 3.57 -15.82 -7.55
C ILE A 119 2.78 -14.71 -6.88
N ILE A 120 3.07 -14.42 -5.62
CA ILE A 120 2.44 -13.32 -4.87
C ILE A 120 3.08 -12.01 -5.33
N ILE A 121 2.28 -11.11 -5.89
CA ILE A 121 2.72 -9.83 -6.43
C ILE A 121 2.59 -8.76 -5.35
N CYS A 122 3.71 -8.40 -4.72
CA CYS A 122 3.78 -7.45 -3.60
C CYS A 122 4.28 -6.07 -4.05
N GLU A 123 3.85 -5.62 -5.22
CA GLU A 123 4.26 -4.35 -5.80
C GLU A 123 3.29 -3.23 -5.43
N ASN A 124 3.81 -2.03 -5.23
CA ASN A 124 2.97 -0.84 -5.00
C ASN A 124 2.55 -0.20 -6.34
N LEU A 125 1.82 -0.95 -7.12
CA LEU A 125 1.36 -0.61 -8.46
C LEU A 125 -0.03 -1.19 -8.67
N ASN A 126 -0.97 -0.40 -9.18
CA ASN A 126 -2.30 -0.88 -9.54
C ASN A 126 -2.20 -1.86 -10.71
N ASP A 127 -2.99 -2.92 -10.69
CA ASP A 127 -3.00 -3.99 -11.71
C ASP A 127 -1.61 -4.60 -11.96
N ALA A 128 -0.74 -4.66 -10.95
CA ALA A 128 0.62 -5.18 -11.09
C ALA A 128 0.66 -6.61 -11.63
N ASN A 129 -0.31 -7.44 -11.25
CA ASN A 129 -0.50 -8.80 -11.75
C ASN A 129 -0.71 -8.82 -13.27
N LYS A 130 -1.60 -7.97 -13.81
CA LYS A 130 -1.87 -7.87 -15.26
C LYS A 130 -0.67 -7.34 -16.04
N ILE A 131 0.04 -6.36 -15.46
CA ILE A 131 1.25 -5.79 -16.07
C ILE A 131 2.34 -6.84 -16.19
N ILE A 132 2.61 -7.58 -15.11
CA ILE A 132 3.59 -8.68 -15.11
C ILE A 132 3.16 -9.80 -16.06
N GLU A 133 1.87 -10.16 -16.08
CA GLU A 133 1.31 -11.13 -17.01
C GLU A 133 1.60 -10.77 -18.47
N GLY A 134 1.30 -9.52 -18.86
CA GLY A 134 1.60 -9.02 -20.18
C GLY A 134 3.08 -9.15 -20.54
N MET A 135 3.97 -8.68 -19.67
CA MET A 135 5.41 -8.76 -19.86
C MET A 135 5.94 -10.20 -19.98
N ILE A 136 5.41 -11.14 -19.19
CA ILE A 136 5.77 -12.57 -19.27
C ILE A 136 5.29 -13.16 -20.60
N LYS A 137 4.00 -12.94 -20.94
CA LYS A 137 3.39 -13.49 -22.15
C LYS A 137 4.01 -12.98 -23.45
N GLU A 138 4.57 -11.77 -23.46
CA GLU A 138 5.36 -11.24 -24.59
C GLU A 138 6.62 -12.09 -24.90
N GLN A 139 7.17 -12.80 -23.92
CA GLN A 139 8.36 -13.64 -24.07
C GLN A 139 8.03 -15.13 -24.29
N LEU A 140 6.77 -15.50 -24.25
CA LEU A 140 6.30 -16.89 -24.38
C LEU A 140 5.77 -17.18 -25.79
N THR A 141 6.00 -18.39 -26.27
CA THR A 141 5.30 -18.94 -27.44
C THR A 141 3.83 -19.20 -27.11
N ASP A 142 2.98 -19.38 -28.12
CA ASP A 142 1.55 -19.61 -27.88
C ASP A 142 1.27 -20.89 -27.08
N ALA A 143 2.06 -21.94 -27.29
CA ALA A 143 1.98 -23.16 -26.50
C ALA A 143 2.38 -22.92 -25.03
N GLU A 144 3.42 -22.11 -24.80
CA GLU A 144 3.85 -21.71 -23.44
C GLU A 144 2.82 -20.80 -22.78
N LYS A 145 2.15 -19.91 -23.52
CA LYS A 145 1.06 -19.08 -22.96
C LYS A 145 -0.10 -19.92 -22.43
N ALA A 146 -0.52 -20.93 -23.19
CA ALA A 146 -1.57 -21.86 -22.75
C ALA A 146 -1.14 -22.57 -21.45
N LYS A 147 0.10 -23.05 -21.39
CA LYS A 147 0.66 -23.69 -20.21
C LYS A 147 0.79 -22.73 -19.01
N PHE A 148 1.17 -21.48 -19.28
CA PHE A 148 1.21 -20.42 -18.27
C PHE A 148 -0.19 -20.19 -17.66
N ASP A 149 -1.22 -20.03 -18.48
CA ASP A 149 -2.59 -19.81 -18.03
C ASP A 149 -3.14 -20.97 -17.19
N GLU A 150 -2.71 -22.19 -17.46
CA GLU A 150 -3.07 -23.38 -16.71
C GLU A 150 -2.31 -23.50 -15.37
N THR A 151 -1.01 -23.19 -15.35
CA THR A 151 -0.09 -23.60 -14.28
C THR A 151 0.48 -22.47 -13.44
N VAL A 152 0.27 -21.20 -13.82
CA VAL A 152 0.83 -20.06 -13.06
C VAL A 152 -0.28 -19.17 -12.53
N GLY A 153 -0.29 -18.97 -11.22
CA GLY A 153 -1.15 -18.00 -10.54
C GLY A 153 -0.39 -16.71 -10.24
N LEU A 154 -0.85 -15.59 -10.78
CA LEU A 154 -0.34 -14.25 -10.42
C LEU A 154 -1.25 -13.66 -9.35
N VAL A 155 -0.87 -13.86 -8.11
CA VAL A 155 -1.69 -13.56 -6.94
C VAL A 155 -1.41 -12.15 -6.46
N GLU A 156 -2.34 -11.23 -6.66
CA GLU A 156 -2.21 -9.87 -6.17
C GLU A 156 -2.27 -9.82 -4.65
N ALA A 157 -1.46 -8.94 -4.03
CA ALA A 157 -1.41 -8.75 -2.59
C ALA A 157 -1.57 -7.28 -2.21
N SER A 158 -2.25 -7.02 -1.10
CA SER A 158 -2.37 -5.67 -0.54
C SER A 158 -1.37 -5.48 0.61
N ILE A 159 -0.26 -4.77 0.33
CA ILE A 159 0.80 -4.54 1.30
C ILE A 159 0.43 -3.36 2.20
N GLY A 160 0.03 -3.66 3.43
CA GLY A 160 -0.39 -2.67 4.43
C GLY A 160 0.65 -2.37 5.51
N ARG A 161 1.75 -3.15 5.61
CA ARG A 161 2.82 -2.90 6.57
C ARG A 161 3.58 -1.63 6.20
N MET A 162 3.67 -0.70 7.14
CA MET A 162 4.55 0.46 7.02
C MET A 162 5.96 0.07 7.42
N VAL A 163 6.93 0.48 6.61
CA VAL A 163 8.34 0.25 6.86
C VAL A 163 9.03 1.61 6.95
N PRO A 164 9.62 1.96 8.10
CA PRO A 164 10.32 3.24 8.26
C PRO A 164 11.51 3.33 7.30
N VAL A 165 11.98 4.55 7.08
CA VAL A 165 13.27 4.77 6.40
C VAL A 165 14.37 4.12 7.24
N GLN A 166 15.12 3.18 6.66
CA GLN A 166 16.18 2.45 7.35
C GLN A 166 17.41 3.36 7.51
N THR A 167 17.63 3.90 8.69
CA THR A 167 18.82 4.69 9.03
C THR A 167 19.93 3.79 9.55
N GLU A 168 21.19 4.26 9.53
CA GLU A 168 22.32 3.52 10.10
C GLU A 168 22.16 3.35 11.62
N GLU A 169 21.54 4.31 12.30
CA GLU A 169 21.21 4.21 13.72
C GLU A 169 20.22 3.05 13.99
N MET A 170 19.18 2.93 13.17
CA MET A 170 18.21 1.83 13.29
C MET A 170 18.83 0.47 12.98
N LYS A 171 19.78 0.42 12.05
CA LYS A 171 20.54 -0.81 11.75
C LYS A 171 21.46 -1.20 12.90
N ASP A 172 21.95 -0.25 13.71
CA ASP A 172 22.74 -0.50 14.91
C ASP A 172 23.93 -1.45 14.60
N GLY A 173 24.70 -1.12 13.56
CA GLY A 173 25.87 -1.89 13.11
C GLY A 173 25.56 -3.21 12.42
N GLU A 174 24.30 -3.57 12.21
CA GLU A 174 23.89 -4.83 11.61
C GLU A 174 23.38 -4.62 10.17
N PRO A 175 24.16 -4.94 9.13
CA PRO A 175 23.86 -4.58 7.75
C PRO A 175 22.59 -5.25 7.20
N LEU A 176 22.24 -6.42 7.71
CA LEU A 176 21.04 -7.14 7.28
C LEU A 176 19.79 -6.76 8.07
N ARG A 177 19.89 -6.00 9.15
CA ARG A 177 18.72 -5.61 9.96
C ARG A 177 17.71 -4.85 9.13
N VAL A 178 16.44 -5.21 9.29
CA VAL A 178 15.31 -4.47 8.77
C VAL A 178 14.39 -4.11 9.94
N CYS A 179 14.08 -2.82 10.08
CA CYS A 179 13.14 -2.33 11.07
C CYS A 179 11.75 -2.18 10.45
N VAL A 180 10.73 -2.69 11.13
CA VAL A 180 9.34 -2.72 10.64
C VAL A 180 8.37 -2.50 11.80
N GLU A 181 7.13 -2.09 11.50
CA GLU A 181 6.05 -2.13 12.47
C GLU A 181 5.51 -3.56 12.68
N SER A 182 4.70 -3.76 13.72
CA SER A 182 4.16 -5.09 14.09
C SER A 182 3.10 -5.64 13.13
N TYR A 183 2.50 -4.81 12.27
CA TYR A 183 1.43 -5.22 11.36
C TYR A 183 1.84 -6.38 10.45
N GLY A 184 1.19 -7.55 10.59
CA GLY A 184 1.52 -8.78 9.88
C GLY A 184 0.44 -9.32 8.95
N PHE A 185 -0.63 -8.56 8.67
CA PHE A 185 -1.77 -8.99 7.86
C PHE A 185 -1.48 -8.82 6.36
N LEU A 186 -1.55 -9.93 5.60
CA LEU A 186 -1.26 -10.00 4.16
C LEU A 186 -2.49 -10.52 3.39
N PRO A 187 -3.42 -9.65 2.97
CA PRO A 187 -4.52 -10.04 2.10
C PRO A 187 -3.98 -10.37 0.71
N VAL A 188 -4.50 -11.45 0.13
CA VAL A 188 -4.14 -11.92 -1.22
C VAL A 188 -5.38 -12.33 -2.01
N ASP A 189 -5.32 -12.21 -3.34
CA ASP A 189 -6.39 -12.59 -4.24
C ASP A 189 -6.59 -14.10 -4.26
N LYS A 190 -7.68 -14.56 -3.65
CA LYS A 190 -8.03 -15.98 -3.57
C LYS A 190 -8.29 -16.60 -4.94
N ALA A 191 -8.92 -15.86 -5.85
CA ALA A 191 -9.32 -16.38 -7.16
C ALA A 191 -8.13 -16.61 -8.10
N ALA A 192 -6.99 -15.94 -7.87
CA ALA A 192 -5.82 -16.05 -8.73
C ALA A 192 -4.96 -17.29 -8.45
N PHE A 193 -5.19 -18.03 -7.35
CA PHE A 193 -4.40 -19.20 -7.03
C PHE A 193 -4.67 -20.36 -8.00
N LYS A 194 -3.60 -21.06 -8.38
CA LYS A 194 -3.64 -22.34 -9.09
C LYS A 194 -3.33 -23.47 -8.13
N GLY A 195 -4.27 -24.42 -8.01
CA GLY A 195 -4.13 -25.55 -7.08
C GLY A 195 -4.38 -25.19 -5.62
N GLU A 196 -3.66 -25.84 -4.72
CA GLU A 196 -3.80 -25.63 -3.28
C GLU A 196 -3.26 -24.29 -2.82
N ILE A 197 -4.04 -23.59 -1.98
CA ILE A 197 -3.61 -22.31 -1.37
C ILE A 197 -2.70 -22.65 -0.17
N PRO A 198 -1.44 -22.19 -0.17
CA PRO A 198 -0.53 -22.49 0.92
C PRO A 198 -0.92 -21.77 2.21
N GLN A 199 -0.63 -22.43 3.36
CA GLN A 199 -0.79 -21.80 4.67
C GLN A 199 0.47 -21.00 5.00
N ILE A 200 0.35 -19.65 5.02
CA ILE A 200 1.42 -18.72 5.42
C ILE A 200 0.86 -17.84 6.53
N GLU A 201 1.65 -17.63 7.59
CA GLU A 201 1.29 -16.77 8.72
C GLU A 201 0.86 -15.37 8.22
N GLY A 202 -0.26 -14.87 8.69
CA GLY A 202 -0.78 -13.55 8.32
C GLY A 202 -1.37 -13.45 6.90
N MET A 203 -1.23 -14.45 6.05
CA MET A 203 -1.83 -14.46 4.71
C MET A 203 -3.33 -14.76 4.80
N VAL A 204 -4.13 -13.90 4.18
CA VAL A 204 -5.60 -14.01 4.15
C VAL A 204 -6.10 -14.01 2.71
N PRO A 205 -6.36 -15.19 2.12
CA PRO A 205 -7.01 -15.29 0.82
C PRO A 205 -8.45 -14.76 0.87
N PHE A 206 -8.80 -13.84 -0.01
CA PHE A 206 -10.11 -13.19 -0.03
C PHE A 206 -10.62 -12.97 -1.45
N GLU A 207 -11.94 -12.97 -1.59
CA GLU A 207 -12.66 -12.72 -2.84
C GLU A 207 -13.97 -11.97 -2.53
N PRO A 208 -14.29 -10.86 -3.26
CA PRO A 208 -13.51 -10.22 -4.33
C PRO A 208 -12.32 -9.40 -3.79
N PHE A 209 -11.13 -9.56 -4.37
CA PHE A 209 -9.90 -8.96 -3.84
C PHE A 209 -9.85 -7.43 -4.00
N ASP A 210 -10.58 -6.87 -4.96
CA ASP A 210 -10.72 -5.41 -5.15
C ASP A 210 -11.15 -4.68 -3.87
N PHE A 211 -11.88 -5.34 -2.97
CA PHE A 211 -12.17 -4.81 -1.63
C PHE A 211 -10.90 -4.43 -0.86
N PHE A 212 -9.88 -5.29 -0.83
CA PHE A 212 -8.64 -5.00 -0.10
C PHE A 212 -7.78 -3.94 -0.76
N ILE A 213 -7.81 -3.86 -2.09
CA ILE A 213 -7.16 -2.78 -2.84
C ILE A 213 -7.81 -1.44 -2.49
N LYS A 214 -9.13 -1.35 -2.58
CA LYS A 214 -9.87 -0.13 -2.23
C LYS A 214 -9.81 0.18 -0.74
N ARG A 215 -9.87 -0.82 0.15
CA ARG A 215 -9.70 -0.60 1.59
C ARG A 215 -8.35 0.06 1.90
N LYS A 216 -7.27 -0.43 1.30
CA LYS A 216 -5.94 0.20 1.44
C LYS A 216 -5.94 1.62 0.87
N LEU A 217 -6.44 1.80 -0.34
CA LEU A 217 -6.37 3.09 -1.04
C LEU A 217 -7.28 4.13 -0.39
N PHE A 218 -8.53 3.77 -0.11
CA PHE A 218 -9.60 4.69 0.31
C PHE A 218 -9.72 4.86 1.84
N ILE A 219 -9.12 3.98 2.64
CA ILE A 219 -9.07 4.14 4.10
C ILE A 219 -7.65 4.46 4.54
N HIS A 220 -6.70 3.53 4.40
CA HIS A 220 -5.34 3.70 4.89
C HIS A 220 -4.65 4.90 4.21
N ASN A 221 -4.52 4.86 2.89
CA ASN A 221 -3.79 5.89 2.15
C ASN A 221 -4.50 7.25 2.16
N MET A 222 -5.84 7.25 2.16
CA MET A 222 -6.64 8.48 2.25
C MET A 222 -6.50 9.11 3.63
N GLY A 223 -6.69 8.34 4.72
CA GLY A 223 -6.54 8.84 6.09
C GLY A 223 -5.13 9.36 6.37
N HIS A 224 -4.10 8.65 5.87
CA HIS A 224 -2.70 9.06 5.99
C HIS A 224 -2.43 10.39 5.26
N ALA A 225 -2.93 10.54 4.03
CA ALA A 225 -2.78 11.78 3.27
C ALA A 225 -3.55 12.94 3.91
N THR A 226 -4.79 12.71 4.40
CA THR A 226 -5.58 13.72 5.12
C THR A 226 -4.83 14.22 6.35
N THR A 227 -4.27 13.31 7.16
CA THR A 227 -3.47 13.67 8.33
C THR A 227 -2.26 14.53 7.95
N ALA A 228 -1.52 14.12 6.91
CA ALA A 228 -0.33 14.85 6.46
C ALA A 228 -0.66 16.23 5.87
N TYR A 229 -1.76 16.36 5.12
CA TYR A 229 -2.17 17.64 4.56
C TYR A 229 -2.62 18.62 5.64
N LEU A 230 -3.41 18.15 6.62
CA LEU A 230 -3.86 19.01 7.73
C LEU A 230 -2.71 19.37 8.66
N GLY A 231 -1.79 18.43 8.94
CA GLY A 231 -0.56 18.71 9.68
C GLY A 231 0.32 19.73 8.99
N GLY A 232 0.42 19.65 7.65
CA GLY A 232 1.13 20.64 6.84
C GLY A 232 0.55 22.06 6.96
N LEU A 233 -0.76 22.23 7.19
CA LEU A 233 -1.37 23.54 7.47
C LEU A 233 -0.91 24.11 8.81
N LEU A 234 -0.58 23.26 9.79
CA LEU A 234 -0.07 23.65 11.10
C LEU A 234 1.46 23.77 11.16
N GLY A 235 2.17 23.37 10.11
CA GLY A 235 3.63 23.32 10.06
C GLY A 235 4.24 22.09 10.76
N ASP A 236 3.45 21.05 10.98
CA ASP A 236 3.96 19.80 11.56
C ASP A 236 4.95 19.11 10.61
N GLU A 237 6.08 18.67 11.14
CA GLU A 237 7.08 17.93 10.40
C GLU A 237 6.66 16.46 10.20
N PHE A 238 6.14 15.83 11.26
CA PHE A 238 5.85 14.40 11.27
C PHE A 238 4.36 14.10 11.40
N VAL A 239 3.92 13.02 10.76
CA VAL A 239 2.52 12.54 10.83
C VAL A 239 2.09 12.21 12.25
N TRP A 240 2.99 11.68 13.09
CA TRP A 240 2.66 11.38 14.48
C TRP A 240 2.34 12.64 15.30
N GLN A 241 2.92 13.80 14.98
CA GLN A 241 2.56 15.09 15.60
C GLN A 241 1.13 15.47 15.19
N SER A 242 0.85 15.42 13.89
CA SER A 242 -0.45 15.77 13.32
C SER A 242 -1.59 14.90 13.86
N ILE A 243 -1.40 13.58 13.91
CA ILE A 243 -2.43 12.67 14.46
C ILE A 243 -2.54 12.77 15.99
N GLY A 244 -1.54 13.34 16.66
CA GLY A 244 -1.58 13.72 18.07
C GLY A 244 -2.49 14.91 18.35
N ASN A 245 -2.75 15.77 17.36
CA ASN A 245 -3.75 16.83 17.45
C ASN A 245 -5.17 16.20 17.44
N PRO A 246 -5.99 16.42 18.51
CA PRO A 246 -7.29 15.76 18.62
C PRO A 246 -8.26 16.14 17.51
N THR A 247 -8.18 17.36 16.98
CA THR A 247 -9.05 17.83 15.89
C THR A 247 -8.68 17.16 14.57
N ILE A 248 -7.40 17.12 14.22
CA ILE A 248 -6.91 16.42 13.02
C ILE A 248 -7.24 14.93 13.10
N ARG A 249 -7.02 14.32 14.28
CA ARG A 249 -7.36 12.91 14.53
C ARG A 249 -8.84 12.64 14.26
N LEU A 250 -9.73 13.52 14.75
CA LEU A 250 -11.17 13.37 14.57
C LEU A 250 -11.58 13.53 13.09
N ILE A 251 -11.03 14.52 12.39
CA ILE A 251 -11.29 14.69 10.94
C ILE A 251 -10.82 13.45 10.17
N ALA A 252 -9.61 12.98 10.40
CA ALA A 252 -9.05 11.81 9.72
C ALA A 252 -9.85 10.52 10.01
N GLN A 253 -10.24 10.31 11.28
CA GLN A 253 -11.07 9.18 11.69
C GLN A 253 -12.44 9.20 11.01
N ASN A 254 -13.11 10.37 10.99
CA ASN A 254 -14.41 10.52 10.35
C ASN A 254 -14.31 10.36 8.83
N ALA A 255 -13.27 10.89 8.18
CA ALA A 255 -13.02 10.67 6.76
C ALA A 255 -12.84 9.18 6.43
N MET A 256 -12.03 8.47 7.23
CA MET A 256 -11.87 7.01 7.07
C MET A 256 -13.18 6.26 7.33
N THR A 257 -14.01 6.73 8.27
CA THR A 257 -15.33 6.14 8.58
C THR A 257 -16.32 6.34 7.41
N GLU A 258 -16.33 7.51 6.76
CA GLU A 258 -17.14 7.73 5.54
C GLU A 258 -16.78 6.71 4.45
N SER A 259 -15.48 6.51 4.22
CA SER A 259 -14.96 5.52 3.28
C SER A 259 -15.31 4.08 3.71
N ALA A 260 -15.21 3.77 5.00
CA ALA A 260 -15.54 2.46 5.55
C ALA A 260 -17.01 2.10 5.33
N MET A 261 -17.91 3.05 5.58
CA MET A 261 -19.35 2.88 5.33
C MET A 261 -19.64 2.65 3.84
N ALA A 262 -18.96 3.39 2.95
CA ALA A 262 -19.09 3.21 1.52
C ALA A 262 -18.61 1.83 1.05
N LEU A 263 -17.43 1.40 1.49
CA LEU A 263 -16.88 0.08 1.17
C LEU A 263 -17.73 -1.05 1.73
N SER A 264 -18.20 -0.92 2.98
CA SER A 264 -19.10 -1.90 3.60
C SER A 264 -20.36 -2.13 2.77
N ARG A 265 -21.00 -1.05 2.30
CA ARG A 265 -22.20 -1.12 1.45
C ARG A 265 -21.88 -1.69 0.08
N HIS A 266 -20.85 -1.17 -0.58
CA HIS A 266 -20.47 -1.53 -1.94
C HIS A 266 -20.12 -3.02 -2.09
N TYR A 267 -19.37 -3.57 -1.12
CA TYR A 267 -18.91 -4.96 -1.13
C TYR A 267 -19.74 -5.91 -0.26
N ASN A 268 -20.76 -5.38 0.42
CA ASN A 268 -21.57 -6.15 1.36
C ASN A 268 -20.71 -6.88 2.42
N VAL A 269 -19.73 -6.18 2.98
CA VAL A 269 -18.84 -6.69 4.04
C VAL A 269 -19.19 -6.09 5.41
N PRO A 270 -19.01 -6.80 6.53
CA PRO A 270 -19.30 -6.27 7.86
C PRO A 270 -18.48 -5.01 8.16
N LEU A 271 -19.15 -3.95 8.63
CA LEU A 271 -18.54 -2.67 8.94
C LEU A 271 -17.59 -2.75 10.15
N GLU A 272 -17.89 -3.58 11.14
CA GLU A 272 -17.15 -3.71 12.40
C GLU A 272 -15.66 -4.01 12.17
N GLY A 273 -15.35 -4.95 11.27
CA GLY A 273 -13.97 -5.30 10.94
C GLY A 273 -13.21 -4.14 10.28
N ILE A 274 -13.91 -3.30 9.52
CA ILE A 274 -13.31 -2.12 8.89
C ILE A 274 -13.07 -1.02 9.94
N LEU A 275 -13.98 -0.84 10.90
CA LEU A 275 -13.80 0.13 12.00
C LEU A 275 -12.64 -0.25 12.93
N LEU A 276 -12.48 -1.54 13.24
CA LEU A 276 -11.31 -2.04 13.97
C LEU A 276 -10.01 -1.74 13.23
N HIS A 277 -10.00 -1.90 11.91
CA HIS A 277 -8.85 -1.53 11.08
C HIS A 277 -8.55 -0.02 11.13
N ILE A 278 -9.57 0.85 11.16
CA ILE A 278 -9.37 2.30 11.34
C ILE A 278 -8.72 2.61 12.69
N THR A 279 -9.18 1.96 13.76
CA THR A 279 -8.60 2.12 15.10
C THR A 279 -7.13 1.73 15.12
N ASP A 280 -6.77 0.60 14.49
CA ASP A 280 -5.39 0.16 14.31
C ASP A 280 -4.56 1.19 13.52
N LEU A 281 -5.08 1.70 12.40
CA LEU A 281 -4.40 2.71 11.58
C LEU A 281 -4.10 4.00 12.36
N LEU A 282 -5.05 4.50 13.14
CA LEU A 282 -4.84 5.70 13.97
C LEU A 282 -3.71 5.53 14.99
N SER A 283 -3.57 4.34 15.56
CA SER A 283 -2.48 4.01 16.46
C SER A 283 -1.14 3.91 15.71
N ARG A 284 -1.15 3.32 14.51
CA ARG A 284 0.04 3.19 13.67
C ARG A 284 0.52 4.55 13.15
N PHE A 285 -0.36 5.47 12.77
CA PHE A 285 0.01 6.84 12.38
C PHE A 285 0.64 7.62 13.55
N ALA A 286 0.29 7.30 14.78
CA ALA A 286 0.88 7.87 15.97
C ALA A 286 2.23 7.24 16.36
N ASN A 287 2.70 6.20 15.68
CA ASN A 287 3.96 5.54 15.99
C ASN A 287 5.15 6.42 15.59
N VAL A 288 5.79 7.03 16.57
CA VAL A 288 6.97 7.92 16.40
C VAL A 288 8.11 7.20 15.68
N ALA A 289 8.29 5.89 15.93
CA ALA A 289 9.38 5.11 15.36
C ALA A 289 9.31 4.93 13.83
N LEU A 290 8.16 5.23 13.21
CA LEU A 290 8.04 5.18 11.76
C LEU A 290 8.71 6.36 11.05
N GLY A 291 8.85 7.51 11.72
CA GLY A 291 9.51 8.69 11.17
C GLY A 291 8.86 9.25 9.89
N ASP A 292 7.57 9.01 9.68
CA ASP A 292 6.84 9.48 8.50
C ASP A 292 6.67 10.99 8.55
N THR A 293 7.26 11.71 7.56
CA THR A 293 7.11 13.17 7.47
C THR A 293 5.85 13.55 6.70
N CYS A 294 5.21 14.65 7.11
CA CYS A 294 4.07 15.22 6.38
C CYS A 294 4.43 15.58 4.94
N ALA A 295 5.67 16.02 4.70
CA ALA A 295 6.17 16.31 3.35
C ALA A 295 6.18 15.07 2.45
N ARG A 296 6.71 13.93 2.95
CA ARG A 296 6.77 12.67 2.21
C ARG A 296 5.38 12.09 1.96
N VAL A 297 4.56 12.01 3.01
CA VAL A 297 3.21 11.42 2.95
C VAL A 297 2.27 12.30 2.13
N GLY A 298 2.38 13.64 2.21
CA GLY A 298 1.63 14.60 1.40
C GLY A 298 2.14 14.80 -0.03
N GLY A 299 3.33 14.28 -0.38
CA GLY A 299 3.92 14.42 -1.73
C GLY A 299 3.08 13.79 -2.84
N ASP A 300 3.31 14.20 -4.10
CA ASP A 300 2.56 13.77 -5.28
C ASP A 300 1.04 14.03 -5.16
N PRO A 301 0.62 15.27 -4.84
CA PRO A 301 -0.78 15.59 -4.65
C PRO A 301 -1.60 15.47 -5.93
N ALA A 302 -1.01 15.68 -7.11
CA ALA A 302 -1.68 15.50 -8.39
C ALA A 302 -2.27 14.10 -8.54
N ARG A 303 -1.47 13.05 -8.31
CA ARG A 303 -1.95 11.68 -8.35
C ARG A 303 -3.02 11.43 -7.29
N LYS A 304 -2.81 11.90 -6.05
CA LYS A 304 -3.73 11.67 -4.93
C LYS A 304 -5.09 12.34 -5.09
N LEU A 305 -5.15 13.42 -5.87
CA LEU A 305 -6.36 14.13 -6.25
C LEU A 305 -6.97 13.64 -7.58
N SER A 306 -6.39 12.61 -8.22
CA SER A 306 -6.97 12.05 -9.44
C SER A 306 -8.26 11.27 -9.15
N PRO A 307 -9.17 11.09 -10.15
CA PRO A 307 -10.49 10.49 -9.95
C PRO A 307 -10.46 9.06 -9.37
N ALA A 308 -9.44 8.28 -9.70
CA ALA A 308 -9.32 6.88 -9.26
C ALA A 308 -8.50 6.72 -7.96
N ASP A 309 -7.84 7.77 -7.49
CA ASP A 309 -6.97 7.70 -6.30
C ASP A 309 -7.73 8.10 -5.02
N ARG A 310 -7.03 8.09 -3.91
CA ARG A 310 -7.51 8.10 -2.53
C ARG A 310 -8.45 9.24 -2.13
N MET A 311 -8.25 10.46 -2.61
CA MET A 311 -9.08 11.59 -2.17
C MET A 311 -10.38 11.67 -2.96
N ILE A 312 -10.30 11.70 -4.27
CA ILE A 312 -11.48 11.84 -5.14
C ILE A 312 -12.18 10.50 -5.32
N GLY A 313 -11.45 9.41 -5.56
CA GLY A 313 -12.05 8.08 -5.75
C GLY A 313 -12.86 7.62 -4.52
N SER A 314 -12.34 7.83 -3.30
CA SER A 314 -13.09 7.51 -2.08
C SER A 314 -14.33 8.38 -1.89
N SER A 315 -14.23 9.67 -2.23
CA SER A 315 -15.37 10.59 -2.19
C SER A 315 -16.46 10.22 -3.19
N LEU A 316 -16.09 9.85 -4.41
CA LEU A 316 -17.02 9.42 -5.46
C LEU A 316 -17.72 8.12 -5.06
N LEU A 317 -16.99 7.14 -4.51
CA LEU A 317 -17.60 5.92 -3.99
C LEU A 317 -18.56 6.24 -2.83
N ALA A 318 -18.20 7.14 -1.92
CA ALA A 318 -19.08 7.54 -0.82
C ALA A 318 -20.39 8.15 -1.35
N LEU A 319 -20.32 9.07 -2.33
CA LEU A 319 -21.50 9.64 -2.97
C LEU A 319 -22.36 8.59 -3.68
N GLN A 320 -21.74 7.64 -4.39
CA GLN A 320 -22.43 6.53 -5.05
C GLN A 320 -23.23 5.69 -4.06
N GLU A 321 -22.69 5.47 -2.87
CA GLU A 321 -23.32 4.70 -1.80
C GLU A 321 -24.23 5.54 -0.89
N GLY A 322 -24.56 6.79 -1.31
CA GLY A 322 -25.46 7.69 -0.57
C GLY A 322 -24.87 8.27 0.71
N ILE A 323 -23.54 8.36 0.78
CA ILE A 323 -22.81 8.92 1.92
C ILE A 323 -22.19 10.25 1.51
N THR A 324 -22.50 11.33 2.22
CA THR A 324 -21.87 12.64 2.01
C THR A 324 -20.43 12.59 2.54
N PRO A 325 -19.38 12.77 1.68
CA PRO A 325 -17.98 12.70 2.08
C PRO A 325 -17.48 14.04 2.66
N ALA A 326 -18.10 14.50 3.74
CA ALA A 326 -17.84 15.83 4.30
C ALA A 326 -16.41 15.96 4.83
N TYR A 327 -15.92 14.94 5.54
CA TYR A 327 -14.57 14.97 6.11
C TYR A 327 -13.49 14.58 5.09
N ILE A 328 -13.79 13.70 4.13
CA ILE A 328 -12.87 13.43 3.01
C ILE A 328 -12.66 14.71 2.19
N ALA A 329 -13.71 15.49 1.97
CA ALA A 329 -13.64 16.76 1.24
C ALA A 329 -12.74 17.80 1.93
N VAL A 330 -12.67 17.83 3.27
CA VAL A 330 -11.68 18.64 4.01
C VAL A 330 -10.26 18.24 3.64
N GLY A 331 -9.96 16.94 3.65
CA GLY A 331 -8.65 16.42 3.25
C GLY A 331 -8.31 16.74 1.79
N ALA A 332 -9.31 16.66 0.88
CA ALA A 332 -9.13 17.02 -0.53
C ALA A 332 -8.84 18.52 -0.70
N ALA A 333 -9.53 19.38 0.04
CA ALA A 333 -9.28 20.84 0.02
C ALA A 333 -7.86 21.19 0.49
N ALA A 334 -7.38 20.57 1.58
CA ALA A 334 -6.00 20.73 2.03
C ALA A 334 -4.99 20.14 1.02
N GLY A 335 -5.35 19.07 0.32
CA GLY A 335 -4.57 18.49 -0.77
C GLY A 335 -4.45 19.42 -1.99
N ILE A 336 -5.51 20.17 -2.33
CA ILE A 336 -5.48 21.18 -3.41
C ILE A 336 -4.53 22.32 -3.02
N LYS A 337 -4.59 22.79 -1.77
CA LYS A 337 -3.64 23.80 -1.29
C LYS A 337 -2.19 23.29 -1.45
N ARG A 338 -1.91 22.07 -1.02
CA ARG A 338 -0.59 21.45 -1.16
C ARG A 338 -0.15 21.36 -2.63
N TYR A 339 -1.06 21.00 -3.53
CA TYR A 339 -0.80 20.93 -4.96
C TYR A 339 -0.34 22.29 -5.52
N LEU A 340 -1.07 23.35 -5.19
CA LEU A 340 -0.75 24.71 -5.66
C LEU A 340 0.54 25.23 -5.04
N ASP A 341 0.82 24.93 -3.76
CA ASP A 341 2.08 25.27 -3.11
C ASP A 341 3.29 24.60 -3.83
N GLU A 342 3.18 23.30 -4.16
CA GLU A 342 4.24 22.58 -4.88
C GLU A 342 4.43 23.06 -6.31
N ALA A 343 3.34 23.49 -6.96
CA ALA A 343 3.38 24.05 -8.31
C ALA A 343 3.88 25.51 -8.34
N GLY A 344 4.00 26.18 -7.19
CA GLY A 344 4.31 27.60 -7.10
C GLY A 344 3.21 28.51 -7.64
N GLU A 345 1.97 28.03 -7.68
CA GLU A 345 0.80 28.77 -8.17
C GLU A 345 0.13 29.57 -7.03
N ALA A 346 -0.51 30.68 -7.40
CA ALA A 346 -1.21 31.52 -6.42
C ALA A 346 -2.44 30.83 -5.88
N GLN A 347 -2.64 30.91 -4.56
CA GLN A 347 -3.79 30.36 -3.87
C GLN A 347 -5.03 31.21 -4.17
N SER A 348 -5.99 30.66 -4.92
CA SER A 348 -7.27 31.32 -5.22
C SER A 348 -8.36 30.28 -5.52
N LEU A 349 -9.64 30.68 -5.41
CA LEU A 349 -10.76 29.79 -5.77
C LEU A 349 -10.69 29.39 -7.24
N ALA A 350 -10.32 30.30 -8.15
CA ALA A 350 -10.19 29.98 -9.57
C ALA A 350 -9.07 28.94 -9.83
N ALA A 351 -7.94 29.02 -9.10
CA ALA A 351 -6.89 28.01 -9.18
C ALA A 351 -7.38 26.64 -8.66
N ALA A 352 -8.14 26.62 -7.56
CA ALA A 352 -8.74 25.38 -7.04
C ALA A 352 -9.74 24.76 -8.01
N GLU A 353 -10.60 25.56 -8.63
CA GLU A 353 -11.53 25.10 -9.67
C GLU A 353 -10.79 24.49 -10.86
N LYS A 354 -9.68 25.10 -11.28
CA LYS A 354 -8.81 24.57 -12.32
C LYS A 354 -8.20 23.21 -11.93
N VAL A 355 -7.70 23.07 -10.71
CA VAL A 355 -7.20 21.78 -10.19
C VAL A 355 -8.30 20.72 -10.18
N LEU A 356 -9.50 21.07 -9.73
CA LEU A 356 -10.64 20.15 -9.75
C LEU A 356 -10.99 19.72 -11.18
N ALA A 357 -10.97 20.65 -12.15
CA ALA A 357 -11.27 20.33 -13.54
C ALA A 357 -10.19 19.49 -14.22
N GLU A 358 -8.93 19.88 -14.10
CA GLU A 358 -7.82 19.28 -14.87
C GLU A 358 -7.24 18.03 -14.20
N VAL A 359 -7.11 18.03 -12.88
CA VAL A 359 -6.50 16.94 -12.11
C VAL A 359 -7.57 15.96 -11.60
N SER A 360 -8.65 16.47 -11.01
CA SER A 360 -9.71 15.65 -10.42
C SER A 360 -10.83 15.28 -11.41
N GLN A 361 -10.84 15.87 -12.61
CA GLN A 361 -11.86 15.70 -13.65
C GLN A 361 -13.28 15.98 -13.14
N LEU A 362 -13.42 16.97 -12.27
CA LEU A 362 -14.67 17.42 -11.68
C LEU A 362 -15.01 18.82 -12.21
N SER A 363 -16.21 18.98 -12.78
CA SER A 363 -16.73 20.32 -13.09
C SER A 363 -17.03 21.09 -11.79
N ALA A 364 -16.98 22.42 -11.85
CA ALA A 364 -17.31 23.29 -10.69
C ALA A 364 -18.74 23.05 -10.15
N ASP A 365 -19.64 22.59 -11.01
CA ASP A 365 -21.03 22.26 -10.64
C ASP A 365 -21.21 20.87 -10.03
N ALA A 366 -20.19 20.01 -10.07
CA ALA A 366 -20.25 18.68 -9.51
C ALA A 366 -20.55 18.74 -7.99
N PRO A 367 -21.38 17.84 -7.45
CA PRO A 367 -21.71 17.82 -6.02
C PRO A 367 -20.46 17.78 -5.13
N LEU A 368 -19.44 17.04 -5.54
CA LEU A 368 -18.18 16.93 -4.80
C LEU A 368 -17.38 18.24 -4.85
N ALA A 369 -17.31 18.91 -5.99
CA ALA A 369 -16.64 20.21 -6.11
C ALA A 369 -17.30 21.27 -5.22
N LYS A 370 -18.64 21.30 -5.19
CA LYS A 370 -19.43 22.19 -4.29
C LYS A 370 -19.20 21.89 -2.81
N LEU A 371 -18.78 20.71 -2.46
CA LEU A 371 -18.41 20.35 -1.09
C LEU A 371 -16.96 20.73 -0.75
N ILE A 372 -16.02 20.57 -1.69
CA ILE A 372 -14.59 20.84 -1.48
C ILE A 372 -14.26 22.34 -1.47
N LEU A 373 -14.81 23.12 -2.42
CA LEU A 373 -14.45 24.52 -2.62
C LEU A 373 -14.71 25.42 -1.39
N PRO A 374 -15.80 25.27 -0.62
CA PRO A 374 -15.98 26.02 0.62
C PRO A 374 -14.87 25.78 1.65
N TYR A 375 -14.43 24.53 1.85
CA TYR A 375 -13.32 24.21 2.76
C TYR A 375 -11.99 24.81 2.25
N TYR A 376 -11.75 24.72 0.95
CA TYR A 376 -10.56 25.34 0.36
C TYR A 376 -10.56 26.85 0.58
N LYS A 377 -11.71 27.52 0.39
CA LYS A 377 -11.88 28.95 0.67
C LYS A 377 -11.54 29.27 2.12
N MET A 378 -12.07 28.51 3.08
CA MET A 378 -11.77 28.70 4.49
C MET A 378 -10.27 28.56 4.77
N ILE A 379 -9.59 27.57 4.16
CA ILE A 379 -8.15 27.33 4.32
C ILE A 379 -7.33 28.54 3.85
N ILE A 380 -7.62 29.08 2.66
CA ILE A 380 -6.86 30.24 2.15
C ILE A 380 -7.19 31.54 2.86
N GLU A 381 -8.34 31.63 3.53
CA GLU A 381 -8.74 32.75 4.41
C GLU A 381 -8.14 32.62 5.83
N GLY A 382 -7.39 31.55 6.13
CA GLY A 382 -6.65 31.35 7.37
C GLY A 382 -7.46 30.78 8.52
N CYS A 383 -8.48 29.94 8.24
CA CYS A 383 -9.26 29.27 9.28
C CYS A 383 -8.41 28.28 10.09
N THR A 384 -8.88 27.91 11.27
CA THR A 384 -8.30 26.86 12.10
C THR A 384 -8.79 25.47 11.66
N VAL A 385 -8.10 24.40 12.09
CA VAL A 385 -8.57 23.01 11.86
C VAL A 385 -9.87 22.73 12.61
N GLU A 386 -10.12 23.42 13.73
CA GLU A 386 -11.39 23.38 14.49
C GLU A 386 -12.56 23.97 13.70
N ASP A 387 -12.32 25.01 12.93
CA ASP A 387 -13.35 25.60 12.05
C ASP A 387 -13.69 24.68 10.89
N LEU A 388 -12.70 23.99 10.32
CA LEU A 388 -12.89 22.95 9.29
C LEU A 388 -13.72 21.78 9.85
N LEU A 389 -13.42 21.32 11.07
CA LEU A 389 -14.18 20.24 11.72
C LEU A 389 -15.65 20.67 11.91
N LYS A 390 -15.91 21.86 12.47
CA LYS A 390 -17.28 22.38 12.67
C LYS A 390 -18.05 22.49 11.35
N ALA A 391 -17.39 22.95 10.29
CA ALA A 391 -18.00 23.06 8.97
C ALA A 391 -18.34 21.67 8.39
N ALA A 392 -17.44 20.67 8.55
CA ALA A 392 -17.70 19.30 8.13
C ALA A 392 -18.85 18.65 8.92
N ASP A 393 -18.90 18.86 10.24
CA ASP A 393 -20.00 18.41 11.11
C ASP A 393 -21.34 18.99 10.65
N ALA A 394 -21.37 20.28 10.33
CA ALA A 394 -22.59 20.97 9.84
C ALA A 394 -23.04 20.41 8.47
N ALA A 395 -22.10 20.21 7.54
CA ALA A 395 -22.40 19.61 6.24
C ALA A 395 -22.92 18.16 6.38
N LYS A 396 -22.35 17.40 7.31
CA LYS A 396 -22.80 16.02 7.59
C LYS A 396 -24.20 15.99 8.16
N LYS A 397 -24.52 16.83 9.15
CA LYS A 397 -25.86 16.95 9.72
C LYS A 397 -26.89 17.35 8.66
N ALA A 398 -26.60 18.37 7.86
CA ALA A 398 -27.50 18.82 6.80
C ALA A 398 -27.79 17.74 5.73
N SER A 399 -26.89 16.77 5.55
CA SER A 399 -27.12 15.63 4.66
C SER A 399 -28.02 14.57 5.30
N MET A 400 -27.94 14.38 6.62
CA MET A 400 -28.78 13.43 7.36
C MET A 400 -30.22 13.91 7.49
N ASP A 401 -30.43 15.22 7.71
CA ASP A 401 -31.75 15.82 7.82
C ASP A 401 -32.59 15.74 6.52
N LYS A 402 -31.93 15.50 5.37
CA LYS A 402 -32.59 15.28 4.08
C LYS A 402 -33.11 13.86 3.88
N VAL A 403 -32.70 12.93 4.75
CA VAL A 403 -32.99 11.49 4.64
C VAL A 403 -34.09 11.07 5.64
N ILE A 404 -34.33 11.89 6.67
CA ILE A 404 -35.40 11.77 7.66
C ILE A 404 -36.58 12.65 7.26
#